data_796cad50259b05fe808a71bcaece1713
#
_entry.id   796cad50259b05fe808a71bcaece1713
#
_cell.length_a   1.000
_cell.length_b   1.000
_cell.length_c   1.000
_cell.angle_alpha   90.00
_cell.angle_beta   90.00
_cell.angle_gamma   90.00
#
_symmetry.space_group_name_H-M   'P 1'
#
loop_
_entity.id
_entity.type
_entity.pdbx_description
1 polymer ?
#
loop_
_entity_poly.entity_id
_entity_poly.type
_entity_poly.pdbx_seq_one_letter_code
_entity_poly.pdbx_strand_id
1 'polypeptide(L)'
;MTRAALLLRLTSSKIIDVSFRLQFDSQQSFNREFKKIVGCTPLQYRKNKDWDLSPILLPRTVNFKHPAPPEICHLHSGVIFGTEISYEQKKKDADKPFSMRWKLIDKHLQQSGAPLYLLSRFDKGSKNDGSILIKTAIGYKKEVSSMPSQKYIYAEGLYVRMICIGSKEKYINCVHQLYLSVLPYYQLKRREGYDIEIISKDIHGYKCELLVPVLA
;
A
#
# COMPACT_ATOMS: atom_id res chain seq x y z
N MET A 1 -13.72 -6.37 -11.49
CA MET A 1 -12.51 -5.64 -12.03
C MET A 1 -11.51 -5.22 -10.96
N THR A 2 -11.91 -4.93 -9.71
CA THR A 2 -11.01 -4.64 -8.58
C THR A 2 -9.82 -5.59 -8.47
N ARG A 3 -10.10 -6.91 -8.50
CA ARG A 3 -9.04 -7.93 -8.43
C ARG A 3 -8.11 -7.91 -9.65
N ALA A 4 -8.64 -7.58 -10.84
CA ALA A 4 -7.83 -7.40 -12.05
C ALA A 4 -6.85 -6.25 -11.90
N ALA A 5 -7.35 -5.08 -11.48
CA ALA A 5 -6.54 -3.88 -11.27
C ALA A 5 -5.39 -4.12 -10.29
N LEU A 6 -5.67 -4.77 -9.15
CA LEU A 6 -4.65 -5.15 -8.17
C LEU A 6 -3.60 -6.10 -8.75
N LEU A 7 -4.02 -7.17 -9.46
CA LEU A 7 -3.09 -8.12 -10.08
C LEU A 7 -2.22 -7.46 -11.16
N LEU A 8 -2.80 -6.58 -11.97
CA LEU A 8 -2.07 -5.87 -13.03
C LEU A 8 -1.01 -4.94 -12.47
N ARG A 9 -1.28 -4.27 -11.37
CA ARG A 9 -0.36 -3.28 -10.76
C ARG A 9 0.71 -3.91 -9.87
N LEU A 10 0.32 -4.88 -9.08
CA LEU A 10 1.15 -5.41 -8.00
C LEU A 10 1.88 -6.70 -8.37
N THR A 11 1.60 -7.30 -9.56
CA THR A 11 2.24 -8.54 -9.94
C THR A 11 2.84 -8.51 -11.34
N SER A 12 3.79 -9.42 -11.59
CA SER A 12 4.39 -9.65 -12.91
C SER A 12 3.57 -10.62 -13.79
N SER A 13 2.42 -11.13 -13.31
CA SER A 13 1.58 -12.08 -14.04
C SER A 13 1.26 -11.59 -15.46
N LYS A 14 1.36 -12.46 -16.46
CA LYS A 14 0.97 -12.10 -17.84
C LYS A 14 -0.52 -11.73 -17.87
N ILE A 15 -0.92 -10.85 -18.80
CA ILE A 15 -2.31 -10.42 -18.92
C ILE A 15 -3.24 -11.60 -19.21
N ILE A 16 -2.76 -12.56 -20.00
CA ILE A 16 -3.50 -13.79 -20.29
C ILE A 16 -3.74 -14.63 -19.02
N ASP A 17 -2.74 -14.74 -18.15
CA ASP A 17 -2.87 -15.49 -16.90
C ASP A 17 -3.85 -14.79 -15.94
N VAL A 18 -3.84 -13.44 -15.94
CA VAL A 18 -4.82 -12.65 -15.19
C VAL A 18 -6.23 -12.88 -15.70
N SER A 19 -6.43 -12.95 -17.04
CA SER A 19 -7.75 -13.19 -17.63
C SER A 19 -8.32 -14.55 -17.23
N PHE A 20 -7.55 -15.64 -17.36
CA PHE A 20 -7.98 -16.97 -16.96
C PHE A 20 -8.20 -17.11 -15.45
N ARG A 21 -7.33 -16.49 -14.63
CA ARG A 21 -7.50 -16.46 -13.16
C ARG A 21 -8.81 -15.76 -12.73
N LEU A 22 -9.32 -14.89 -13.56
CA LEU A 22 -10.60 -14.18 -13.35
C LEU A 22 -11.76 -14.82 -14.10
N GLN A 23 -11.56 -16.02 -14.64
CA GLN A 23 -12.58 -16.83 -15.31
C GLN A 23 -13.11 -16.19 -16.62
N PHE A 24 -12.27 -15.47 -17.36
CA PHE A 24 -12.58 -15.05 -18.71
C PHE A 24 -12.20 -16.14 -19.71
N ASP A 25 -13.05 -16.37 -20.70
CA ASP A 25 -12.82 -17.36 -21.76
C ASP A 25 -11.63 -17.02 -22.67
N SER A 26 -11.27 -15.75 -22.75
CA SER A 26 -10.14 -15.28 -23.54
C SER A 26 -9.55 -13.97 -23.01
N GLN A 27 -8.29 -13.71 -23.39
CA GLN A 27 -7.67 -12.41 -23.10
C GLN A 27 -8.40 -11.27 -23.82
N GLN A 28 -8.97 -11.52 -25.00
CA GLN A 28 -9.70 -10.50 -25.76
C GLN A 28 -10.97 -10.06 -25.02
N SER A 29 -11.76 -11.03 -24.52
CA SER A 29 -12.97 -10.74 -23.74
C SER A 29 -12.61 -9.96 -22.46
N PHE A 30 -11.56 -10.38 -21.76
CA PHE A 30 -11.03 -9.64 -20.60
C PHE A 30 -10.61 -8.21 -20.95
N ASN A 31 -9.82 -8.02 -22.02
CA ASN A 31 -9.35 -6.69 -22.44
C ASN A 31 -10.52 -5.75 -22.75
N ARG A 32 -11.56 -6.23 -23.43
CA ARG A 32 -12.74 -5.46 -23.76
C ARG A 32 -13.50 -5.03 -22.51
N GLU A 33 -13.79 -5.96 -21.61
CA GLU A 33 -14.52 -5.67 -20.38
C GLU A 33 -13.71 -4.78 -19.41
N PHE A 34 -12.41 -5.01 -19.32
CA PHE A 34 -11.53 -4.18 -18.51
C PHE A 34 -11.52 -2.72 -19.04
N LYS A 35 -11.35 -2.54 -20.37
CA LYS A 35 -11.36 -1.20 -21.00
C LYS A 35 -12.71 -0.52 -20.81
N LYS A 36 -13.82 -1.25 -20.92
CA LYS A 36 -15.18 -0.72 -20.73
C LYS A 36 -15.38 -0.16 -19.31
N ILE A 37 -14.86 -0.84 -18.28
CA ILE A 37 -15.06 -0.48 -16.87
C ILE A 37 -14.00 0.53 -16.39
N VAL A 38 -12.75 0.37 -16.83
CA VAL A 38 -11.60 1.13 -16.32
C VAL A 38 -11.20 2.28 -17.22
N GLY A 39 -11.72 2.32 -18.46
CA GLY A 39 -11.44 3.38 -19.45
C GLY A 39 -10.17 3.18 -20.26
N CYS A 40 -9.26 2.28 -19.85
CA CYS A 40 -8.01 1.99 -20.57
C CYS A 40 -7.74 0.48 -20.64
N THR A 41 -6.82 0.09 -21.54
CA THR A 41 -6.46 -1.34 -21.65
C THR A 41 -5.69 -1.84 -20.44
N PRO A 42 -5.72 -3.15 -20.14
CA PRO A 42 -4.93 -3.75 -19.05
C PRO A 42 -3.43 -3.42 -19.13
N LEU A 43 -2.88 -3.36 -20.35
CA LEU A 43 -1.48 -3.01 -20.57
C LEU A 43 -1.19 -1.55 -20.24
N GLN A 44 -2.05 -0.63 -20.69
CA GLN A 44 -1.94 0.80 -20.36
C GLN A 44 -2.06 1.00 -18.85
N TYR A 45 -3.06 0.40 -18.22
CA TYR A 45 -3.26 0.45 -16.76
C TYR A 45 -2.02 -0.03 -15.99
N ARG A 46 -1.40 -1.11 -16.45
CA ARG A 46 -0.15 -1.65 -15.86
C ARG A 46 1.03 -0.70 -15.97
N LYS A 47 1.15 0.04 -17.10
CA LYS A 47 2.28 0.92 -17.40
C LYS A 47 2.13 2.33 -16.85
N ASN A 48 0.93 2.76 -16.52
CA ASN A 48 0.71 4.10 -15.97
C ASN A 48 1.54 4.30 -14.70
N LYS A 49 2.16 5.48 -14.54
CA LYS A 49 2.89 5.83 -13.32
C LYS A 49 1.93 5.95 -12.15
N ASP A 50 0.83 6.67 -12.36
CA ASP A 50 -0.18 6.87 -11.34
C ASP A 50 -1.18 5.72 -11.30
N TRP A 51 -1.65 5.42 -10.10
CA TRP A 51 -2.57 4.33 -9.88
C TRP A 51 -3.99 4.85 -9.65
N ASP A 52 -4.79 4.82 -10.70
CA ASP A 52 -6.21 5.12 -10.62
C ASP A 52 -6.96 3.95 -9.99
N LEU A 53 -7.44 4.15 -8.77
CA LEU A 53 -8.25 3.18 -8.02
C LEU A 53 -9.75 3.44 -8.16
N SER A 54 -10.15 4.54 -8.79
CA SER A 54 -11.57 4.92 -8.93
C SER A 54 -12.43 3.86 -9.63
N PRO A 55 -11.93 3.08 -10.61
CA PRO A 55 -12.70 2.00 -11.22
C PRO A 55 -12.83 0.75 -10.35
N ILE A 56 -12.21 0.73 -9.17
CA ILE A 56 -12.30 -0.39 -8.25
C ILE A 56 -13.67 -0.36 -7.57
N LEU A 57 -14.62 -1.12 -8.12
CA LEU A 57 -15.94 -1.29 -7.53
C LEU A 57 -15.81 -2.03 -6.20
N LEU A 58 -16.38 -1.43 -5.16
CA LEU A 58 -16.53 -2.07 -3.85
C LEU A 58 -17.35 -3.38 -4.00
N PRO A 59 -16.99 -4.46 -3.27
CA PRO A 59 -17.80 -5.68 -3.24
C PRO A 59 -19.24 -5.35 -2.79
N ARG A 60 -20.24 -5.78 -3.55
CA ARG A 60 -21.67 -5.53 -3.24
C ARG A 60 -22.15 -6.15 -1.92
N THR A 61 -21.34 -7.00 -1.32
CA THR A 61 -21.67 -7.75 -0.08
C THR A 61 -21.34 -7.03 1.22
N VAL A 62 -20.76 -5.85 1.15
CA VAL A 62 -20.42 -5.08 2.37
C VAL A 62 -21.41 -3.92 2.46
N ASN A 63 -22.23 -3.91 3.52
CA ASN A 63 -23.01 -2.74 3.93
C ASN A 63 -22.03 -1.62 4.34
N PHE A 64 -21.44 -0.95 3.35
CA PHE A 64 -20.61 0.22 3.62
C PHE A 64 -21.53 1.37 4.00
N LYS A 65 -21.53 1.74 5.26
CA LYS A 65 -21.71 3.15 5.60
C LYS A 65 -20.67 3.91 4.77
N HIS A 66 -21.09 4.99 4.09
CA HIS A 66 -20.18 5.84 3.34
C HIS A 66 -18.90 6.07 4.17
N PRO A 67 -17.71 5.78 3.63
CA PRO A 67 -16.48 6.00 4.39
C PRO A 67 -16.42 7.48 4.77
N ALA A 68 -16.01 7.76 6.00
CA ALA A 68 -15.80 9.14 6.42
C ALA A 68 -14.85 9.85 5.43
N PRO A 69 -15.04 11.16 5.18
CA PRO A 69 -14.14 11.92 4.32
C PRO A 69 -12.69 11.76 4.80
N PRO A 70 -11.76 11.46 3.88
CA PRO A 70 -10.36 11.35 4.25
C PRO A 70 -9.79 12.73 4.57
N GLU A 71 -8.87 12.77 5.51
CA GLU A 71 -8.03 13.95 5.71
C GLU A 71 -6.99 13.99 4.57
N ILE A 72 -6.96 15.09 3.83
CA ILE A 72 -5.92 15.35 2.83
C ILE A 72 -5.00 16.42 3.39
N CYS A 73 -3.70 16.12 3.44
CA CYS A 73 -2.68 17.03 3.95
C CYS A 73 -1.55 17.20 2.94
N HIS A 74 -0.90 18.35 2.98
CA HIS A 74 0.33 18.60 2.24
C HIS A 74 1.53 18.29 3.13
N LEU A 75 2.39 17.39 2.68
CA LEU A 75 3.68 17.13 3.34
C LEU A 75 4.80 17.81 2.56
N HIS A 76 5.72 18.43 3.29
CA HIS A 76 7.02 18.79 2.75
C HIS A 76 7.89 17.55 2.57
N SER A 77 8.86 17.62 1.66
CA SER A 77 9.86 16.56 1.53
C SER A 77 10.57 16.32 2.86
N GLY A 78 10.88 15.07 3.12
CA GLY A 78 11.51 14.73 4.40
C GLY A 78 12.45 13.55 4.27
N VAL A 79 13.18 13.32 5.35
CA VAL A 79 14.24 12.31 5.42
C VAL A 79 14.00 11.43 6.61
N ILE A 80 14.29 10.14 6.44
CA ILE A 80 14.51 9.22 7.56
C ILE A 80 15.88 8.56 7.41
N PHE A 81 16.43 8.15 8.53
CA PHE A 81 17.67 7.38 8.65
C PHE A 81 17.33 6.00 9.20
N GLY A 82 17.69 4.95 8.46
CA GLY A 82 17.33 3.60 8.85
C GLY A 82 17.83 2.52 7.91
N THR A 83 17.19 1.36 7.94
CA THR A 83 17.55 0.19 7.12
C THR A 83 16.37 -0.23 6.26
N GLU A 84 16.64 -0.75 5.04
CA GLU A 84 15.61 -1.29 4.18
C GLU A 84 15.50 -2.80 4.39
N ILE A 85 14.27 -3.27 4.52
CA ILE A 85 13.92 -4.68 4.41
C ILE A 85 13.15 -4.91 3.11
N SER A 86 13.40 -6.05 2.49
CA SER A 86 12.75 -6.45 1.24
C SER A 86 12.21 -7.86 1.39
N TYR A 87 10.95 -8.07 1.02
CA TYR A 87 10.33 -9.39 1.05
C TYR A 87 9.25 -9.53 -0.01
N GLU A 88 9.07 -10.76 -0.49
CA GLU A 88 7.98 -11.09 -1.41
C GLU A 88 6.79 -11.65 -0.64
N GLN A 89 5.64 -11.04 -0.84
CA GLN A 89 4.38 -11.48 -0.26
C GLN A 89 3.56 -12.24 -1.31
N LYS A 90 3.24 -13.50 -1.02
CA LYS A 90 2.25 -14.28 -1.76
C LYS A 90 0.87 -14.09 -1.15
N LYS A 91 -0.16 -14.15 -1.99
CA LYS A 91 -1.55 -14.02 -1.54
C LYS A 91 -1.97 -15.05 -0.47
N LYS A 92 -1.36 -16.24 -0.49
CA LYS A 92 -1.63 -17.32 0.48
C LYS A 92 -0.86 -17.18 1.80
N ASP A 93 0.17 -16.32 1.83
CA ASP A 93 1.08 -16.15 2.97
C ASP A 93 0.96 -14.74 3.58
N ALA A 94 -0.21 -14.11 3.45
CA ALA A 94 -0.44 -12.74 3.88
C ALA A 94 -0.06 -12.48 5.36
N ASP A 95 -0.17 -13.49 6.22
CA ASP A 95 0.09 -13.35 7.65
C ASP A 95 1.57 -13.45 8.05
N LYS A 96 2.39 -14.20 7.31
CA LYS A 96 3.80 -14.45 7.68
C LYS A 96 4.71 -13.22 7.54
N PRO A 97 4.70 -12.48 6.43
CA PRO A 97 5.49 -11.26 6.28
C PRO A 97 5.10 -10.19 7.28
N PHE A 98 3.81 -10.06 7.56
CA PHE A 98 3.32 -9.15 8.59
C PHE A 98 3.89 -9.48 9.98
N SER A 99 4.00 -10.76 10.34
CA SER A 99 4.56 -11.16 11.64
C SER A 99 6.03 -10.75 11.77
N MET A 100 6.86 -10.91 10.72
CA MET A 100 8.26 -10.50 10.73
C MET A 100 8.41 -8.98 10.79
N ARG A 101 7.62 -8.26 9.99
CA ARG A 101 7.59 -6.79 10.01
C ARG A 101 7.22 -6.26 11.39
N TRP A 102 6.16 -6.79 12.00
CA TRP A 102 5.73 -6.36 13.32
C TRP A 102 6.73 -6.68 14.43
N LYS A 103 7.46 -7.79 14.33
CA LYS A 103 8.57 -8.10 15.26
C LYS A 103 9.67 -7.03 15.19
N LEU A 104 10.01 -6.58 13.98
CA LEU A 104 10.99 -5.50 13.79
C LEU A 104 10.46 -4.16 14.33
N ILE A 105 9.21 -3.82 14.05
CA ILE A 105 8.55 -2.61 14.59
C ILE A 105 8.60 -2.63 16.12
N ASP A 106 8.17 -3.73 16.75
CA ASP A 106 8.19 -3.85 18.21
C ASP A 106 9.59 -3.69 18.78
N LYS A 107 10.60 -4.30 18.16
CA LYS A 107 12.00 -4.17 18.57
C LYS A 107 12.45 -2.71 18.54
N HIS A 108 12.17 -2.00 17.45
CA HIS A 108 12.54 -0.58 17.30
C HIS A 108 11.83 0.32 18.31
N LEU A 109 10.52 0.11 18.53
CA LEU A 109 9.75 0.90 19.49
C LEU A 109 10.18 0.68 20.93
N GLN A 110 10.66 -0.54 21.28
CA GLN A 110 11.23 -0.83 22.62
C GLN A 110 12.58 -0.13 22.83
N GLN A 111 13.38 0.03 21.77
CA GLN A 111 14.73 0.58 21.87
C GLN A 111 14.77 2.11 21.98
N SER A 112 13.84 2.82 21.35
CA SER A 112 14.01 4.26 21.19
C SER A 112 12.89 5.11 21.78
N GLY A 113 11.71 4.57 22.07
CA GLY A 113 10.54 5.36 22.52
C GLY A 113 10.08 6.47 21.55
N ALA A 114 10.85 6.72 20.50
CA ALA A 114 10.52 7.73 19.47
C ALA A 114 9.58 7.13 18.40
N PRO A 115 8.77 7.96 17.72
CA PRO A 115 7.96 7.50 16.61
C PRO A 115 8.83 6.87 15.51
N LEU A 116 8.46 5.68 15.07
CA LEU A 116 9.12 4.91 14.04
C LEU A 116 8.50 5.24 12.68
N TYR A 117 9.32 5.56 11.71
CA TYR A 117 8.91 5.83 10.34
C TYR A 117 9.16 4.61 9.45
N LEU A 118 8.16 4.24 8.67
CA LEU A 118 8.28 3.23 7.63
C LEU A 118 7.94 3.87 6.28
N LEU A 119 8.84 3.73 5.32
CA LEU A 119 8.62 4.15 3.94
C LEU A 119 8.51 2.91 3.06
N SER A 120 7.28 2.58 2.65
CA SER A 120 7.02 1.37 1.89
C SER A 120 6.76 1.68 0.42
N ARG A 121 7.34 0.86 -0.46
CA ARG A 121 7.03 0.84 -1.90
C ARG A 121 6.74 -0.58 -2.34
N PHE A 122 5.90 -0.68 -3.36
CA PHE A 122 5.38 -1.94 -3.85
C PHE A 122 5.82 -2.13 -5.29
N ASP A 123 6.58 -3.18 -5.54
CA ASP A 123 7.07 -3.57 -6.85
C ASP A 123 6.51 -4.94 -7.24
N LYS A 124 6.68 -5.29 -8.50
CA LYS A 124 6.31 -6.63 -8.98
C LYS A 124 7.25 -7.65 -8.39
N GLY A 125 6.71 -8.75 -7.90
CA GLY A 125 7.52 -9.87 -7.45
C GLY A 125 8.34 -10.52 -8.58
N SER A 126 9.40 -11.20 -8.21
CA SER A 126 10.33 -11.86 -9.15
C SER A 126 9.70 -13.05 -9.88
N LYS A 127 8.69 -13.68 -9.29
CA LYS A 127 8.02 -14.89 -9.81
C LYS A 127 6.70 -14.53 -10.50
N ASN A 128 6.40 -15.20 -11.59
CA ASN A 128 5.11 -15.09 -12.31
C ASN A 128 3.90 -15.67 -11.53
N ASP A 129 4.04 -15.89 -10.22
CA ASP A 129 3.03 -16.50 -9.34
C ASP A 129 2.06 -15.52 -8.71
N GLY A 130 2.16 -14.23 -9.06
CA GLY A 130 1.34 -13.17 -8.47
C GLY A 130 1.84 -12.68 -7.13
N SER A 131 3.12 -12.87 -6.83
CA SER A 131 3.78 -12.28 -5.66
C SER A 131 3.99 -10.77 -5.85
N ILE A 132 4.03 -10.05 -4.72
CA ILE A 132 4.32 -8.62 -4.62
C ILE A 132 5.64 -8.48 -3.90
N LEU A 133 6.56 -7.71 -4.46
CA LEU A 133 7.79 -7.32 -3.76
C LEU A 133 7.50 -6.06 -2.96
N ILE A 134 7.70 -6.14 -1.66
CA ILE A 134 7.54 -5.02 -0.73
C ILE A 134 8.93 -4.63 -0.23
N LYS A 135 9.27 -3.36 -0.41
CA LYS A 135 10.50 -2.76 0.13
C LYS A 135 10.09 -1.71 1.14
N THR A 136 10.57 -1.85 2.37
CA THR A 136 10.23 -0.93 3.46
C THR A 136 11.52 -0.45 4.13
N ALA A 137 11.79 0.85 4.04
CA ALA A 137 12.79 1.49 4.88
C ALA A 137 12.20 1.76 6.26
N ILE A 138 12.87 1.32 7.31
CA ILE A 138 12.45 1.45 8.71
C ILE A 138 13.48 2.29 9.43
N GLY A 139 13.07 3.38 10.07
CA GLY A 139 14.01 4.27 10.73
C GLY A 139 13.38 5.47 11.43
N TYR A 140 14.20 6.47 11.67
CA TYR A 140 13.85 7.65 12.47
C TYR A 140 14.19 8.95 11.71
N LYS A 141 13.57 10.06 12.11
CA LYS A 141 13.89 11.39 11.52
C LYS A 141 15.30 11.87 11.87
N LYS A 142 15.87 11.38 12.96
CA LYS A 142 17.25 11.68 13.36
C LYS A 142 18.09 10.43 13.25
N GLU A 143 19.34 10.62 12.87
CA GLU A 143 20.30 9.51 12.82
C GLU A 143 20.57 9.00 14.24
N VAL A 144 20.52 7.68 14.40
CA VAL A 144 20.83 7.02 15.68
C VAL A 144 22.23 6.42 15.56
N SER A 145 23.19 6.99 16.26
CA SER A 145 24.63 6.66 16.14
C SER A 145 24.99 5.20 16.43
N SER A 146 24.09 4.44 17.03
CA SER A 146 24.31 3.01 17.37
C SER A 146 23.89 2.02 16.28
N MET A 147 23.34 2.51 15.12
CA MET A 147 22.83 1.63 14.07
C MET A 147 23.37 2.07 12.70
N PRO A 148 23.83 1.12 11.85
CA PRO A 148 24.12 1.44 10.46
C PRO A 148 22.85 1.95 9.81
N SER A 149 22.88 3.18 9.29
CA SER A 149 21.70 3.83 8.73
C SER A 149 21.98 4.38 7.35
N GLN A 150 21.04 4.17 6.42
CA GLN A 150 21.00 4.82 5.12
C GLN A 150 19.95 5.92 5.15
N LYS A 151 20.16 6.93 4.30
CA LYS A 151 19.26 8.05 4.13
C LYS A 151 18.17 7.71 3.11
N TYR A 152 16.90 7.82 3.50
CA TYR A 152 15.73 7.64 2.63
C TYR A 152 14.94 8.93 2.58
N ILE A 153 14.59 9.37 1.37
CA ILE A 153 13.89 10.64 1.12
C ILE A 153 12.48 10.35 0.62
N TYR A 154 11.48 10.94 1.24
CA TYR A 154 10.12 10.96 0.71
C TYR A 154 9.78 12.32 0.11
N ALA A 155 8.98 12.30 -0.96
CA ALA A 155 8.70 13.47 -1.76
C ALA A 155 7.63 14.36 -1.12
N GLU A 156 7.73 15.65 -1.38
CA GLU A 156 6.69 16.64 -1.12
C GLU A 156 5.42 16.36 -1.93
N GLY A 157 4.26 16.79 -1.42
CA GLY A 157 2.98 16.77 -2.13
C GLY A 157 1.80 16.42 -1.25
N LEU A 158 0.68 16.11 -1.91
CA LEU A 158 -0.56 15.73 -1.24
C LEU A 158 -0.55 14.27 -0.81
N TYR A 159 -1.06 14.04 0.38
CA TYR A 159 -1.22 12.72 0.97
C TYR A 159 -2.61 12.59 1.61
N VAL A 160 -3.20 11.42 1.44
CA VAL A 160 -4.33 11.01 2.26
C VAL A 160 -3.79 10.50 3.58
N ARG A 161 -4.29 11.06 4.67
CA ARG A 161 -3.91 10.71 6.03
C ARG A 161 -5.01 9.89 6.69
N MET A 162 -4.64 8.78 7.31
CA MET A 162 -5.51 7.97 8.16
C MET A 162 -4.81 7.63 9.46
N ILE A 163 -5.49 7.85 10.59
CA ILE A 163 -4.97 7.53 11.92
C ILE A 163 -5.69 6.28 12.43
N CYS A 164 -4.91 5.30 12.83
CA CYS A 164 -5.39 4.02 13.40
C CYS A 164 -4.83 3.86 14.81
N ILE A 165 -5.72 3.65 15.78
CA ILE A 165 -5.33 3.42 17.18
C ILE A 165 -5.86 2.06 17.61
N GLY A 166 -5.01 1.22 18.19
CA GLY A 166 -5.37 -0.09 18.75
C GLY A 166 -4.44 -1.23 18.37
N SER A 167 -4.99 -2.40 18.04
CA SER A 167 -4.22 -3.60 17.74
C SER A 167 -3.63 -3.61 16.32
N LYS A 168 -2.73 -4.57 16.06
CA LYS A 168 -2.13 -4.82 14.73
C LYS A 168 -3.19 -5.17 13.69
N GLU A 169 -4.19 -5.96 14.07
CA GLU A 169 -5.31 -6.35 13.21
C GLU A 169 -6.15 -5.13 12.81
N LYS A 170 -6.40 -4.24 13.77
CA LYS A 170 -7.12 -2.99 13.49
C LYS A 170 -6.36 -2.13 12.47
N TYR A 171 -5.04 -2.05 12.59
CA TYR A 171 -4.20 -1.35 11.63
C TYR A 171 -4.30 -1.98 10.23
N ILE A 172 -4.22 -3.31 10.11
CA ILE A 172 -4.37 -4.01 8.83
C ILE A 172 -5.72 -3.69 8.18
N ASN A 173 -6.80 -3.69 8.98
CA ASN A 173 -8.11 -3.31 8.51
C ASN A 173 -8.18 -1.85 8.04
N CYS A 174 -7.49 -0.92 8.72
CA CYS A 174 -7.38 0.46 8.28
C CYS A 174 -6.68 0.58 6.92
N VAL A 175 -5.59 -0.15 6.70
CA VAL A 175 -4.89 -0.18 5.39
C VAL A 175 -5.83 -0.69 4.30
N HIS A 176 -6.52 -1.80 4.55
CA HIS A 176 -7.50 -2.34 3.60
C HIS A 176 -8.63 -1.35 3.32
N GLN A 177 -9.16 -0.70 4.36
CA GLN A 177 -10.22 0.31 4.21
C GLN A 177 -9.75 1.48 3.35
N LEU A 178 -8.52 1.96 3.57
CA LEU A 178 -7.97 3.06 2.78
C LEU A 178 -7.89 2.69 1.29
N TYR A 179 -7.28 1.57 0.96
CA TYR A 179 -7.05 1.16 -0.43
C TYR A 179 -8.28 0.63 -1.15
N LEU A 180 -9.16 -0.09 -0.45
CA LEU A 180 -10.30 -0.77 -1.07
C LEU A 180 -11.62 0.00 -0.93
N SER A 181 -11.64 1.06 -0.11
CA SER A 181 -12.87 1.83 0.13
C SER A 181 -12.66 3.32 -0.07
N VAL A 182 -11.74 3.94 0.69
CA VAL A 182 -11.59 5.40 0.72
C VAL A 182 -11.08 5.93 -0.61
N LEU A 183 -9.92 5.44 -1.08
CA LEU A 183 -9.34 5.93 -2.34
C LEU A 183 -10.30 5.73 -3.54
N PRO A 184 -10.94 4.56 -3.74
CA PRO A 184 -11.90 4.39 -4.82
C PRO A 184 -13.15 5.25 -4.67
N TYR A 185 -13.74 5.34 -3.48
CA TYR A 185 -14.98 6.09 -3.24
C TYR A 185 -14.82 7.58 -3.53
N TYR A 186 -13.72 8.18 -3.09
CA TYR A 186 -13.40 9.58 -3.31
C TYR A 186 -12.64 9.84 -4.62
N GLN A 187 -12.50 8.82 -5.48
CA GLN A 187 -11.82 8.89 -6.79
C GLN A 187 -10.39 9.42 -6.71
N LEU A 188 -9.72 9.15 -5.60
CA LEU A 188 -8.35 9.60 -5.37
C LEU A 188 -7.36 8.69 -6.10
N LYS A 189 -6.50 9.29 -6.91
CA LYS A 189 -5.45 8.57 -7.64
C LYS A 189 -4.18 8.55 -6.80
N ARG A 190 -3.65 7.34 -6.56
CA ARG A 190 -2.37 7.20 -5.89
C ARG A 190 -1.24 7.65 -6.82
N ARG A 191 -0.47 8.63 -6.36
CA ARG A 191 0.76 9.11 -7.01
C ARG A 191 1.90 8.11 -6.75
N GLU A 192 2.88 8.07 -7.65
CA GLU A 192 4.14 7.35 -7.41
C GLU A 192 4.85 7.92 -6.18
N GLY A 193 5.40 7.05 -5.33
CA GLY A 193 6.09 7.44 -4.11
C GLY A 193 5.95 6.39 -3.01
N TYR A 194 6.48 6.72 -1.84
CA TYR A 194 6.36 5.88 -0.65
C TYR A 194 5.01 6.07 0.04
N ASP A 195 4.42 4.97 0.45
CA ASP A 195 3.47 5.02 1.57
C ASP A 195 4.28 5.24 2.85
N ILE A 196 3.87 6.23 3.63
CA ILE A 196 4.56 6.61 4.86
C ILE A 196 3.70 6.14 6.02
N GLU A 197 4.32 5.43 6.94
CA GLU A 197 3.69 5.02 8.19
C GLU A 197 4.50 5.59 9.34
N ILE A 198 3.80 6.24 10.28
CA ILE A 198 4.42 6.75 11.51
C ILE A 198 3.80 5.98 12.65
N ILE A 199 4.60 5.14 13.30
CA ILE A 199 4.11 4.22 14.33
C ILE A 199 4.70 4.60 15.68
N SER A 200 3.84 4.73 16.67
CA SER A 200 4.19 4.83 18.09
C SER A 200 3.37 3.83 18.89
N LYS A 201 3.77 3.58 20.13
CA LYS A 201 3.07 2.67 21.02
C LYS A 201 2.92 3.34 22.39
N ASP A 202 1.71 3.24 22.94
CA ASP A 202 1.38 3.68 24.30
C ASP A 202 0.66 2.58 25.09
N ILE A 203 0.06 2.93 26.22
CA ILE A 203 -0.70 2.00 27.07
C ILE A 203 -1.98 1.46 26.40
N HIS A 204 -2.49 2.15 25.38
CA HIS A 204 -3.69 1.77 24.63
C HIS A 204 -3.37 0.92 23.40
N GLY A 205 -2.10 0.70 23.09
CA GLY A 205 -1.63 -0.07 21.95
C GLY A 205 -0.82 0.74 20.95
N TYR A 206 -1.00 0.45 19.65
CA TYR A 206 -0.31 1.17 18.59
C TYR A 206 -1.13 2.38 18.15
N LYS A 207 -0.44 3.50 17.95
CA LYS A 207 -0.94 4.63 17.16
C LYS A 207 -0.18 4.65 15.85
N CYS A 208 -0.87 4.40 14.77
CA CYS A 208 -0.31 4.37 13.42
C CYS A 208 -0.94 5.46 12.58
N GLU A 209 -0.12 6.32 12.02
CA GLU A 209 -0.52 7.31 11.03
C GLU A 209 -0.07 6.82 9.66
N LEU A 210 -1.03 6.56 8.78
CA LEU A 210 -0.79 6.10 7.41
C LEU A 210 -1.01 7.27 6.45
N LEU A 211 -0.03 7.54 5.62
CA LEU A 211 0.00 8.62 4.64
C LEU A 211 0.27 8.03 3.26
N VAL A 212 -0.72 8.09 2.38
CA VAL A 212 -0.62 7.59 1.00
C VAL A 212 -0.56 8.75 0.04
N PRO A 213 0.47 8.83 -0.83
CA PRO A 213 0.62 9.93 -1.76
C PRO A 213 -0.48 9.92 -2.82
N VAL A 214 -1.12 11.07 -3.05
CA VAL A 214 -2.21 11.22 -4.03
C VAL A 214 -1.97 12.38 -4.97
N LEU A 215 -2.67 12.35 -6.11
CA LEU A 215 -2.79 13.48 -7.03
C LEU A 215 -3.92 14.39 -6.57
N ALA A 216 -3.77 15.68 -6.87
CA ALA A 216 -4.82 16.68 -6.72
C ALA A 216 -5.96 16.40 -7.69
#